data_974c9ee19e4cc6cef00d96eab5eeac66
#
_entry.id   974c9ee19e4cc6cef00d96eab5eeac66
#
_cell.length_a   1.000
_cell.length_b   1.000
_cell.length_c   1.000
_cell.angle_alpha   90.00
_cell.angle_beta   90.00
_cell.angle_gamma   90.00
#
_symmetry.space_group_name_H-M   'P 1'
#
loop_
_entity.id
_entity.type
_entity.pdbx_description
1 polymer ?
#
loop_
_entity_poly.entity_id
_entity_poly.type
_entity_poly.pdbx_seq_one_letter_code
_entity_poly.pdbx_strand_id
1 'polypeptide(L)'
;MSSLTYKDSGVDITKGNQLIERIKPIAKSTFRPGVLAGLGGFGAMFEIPLDKYKNPVLISGTDGVGTKLKVAEMLNKHDTIGIDLVAMCVNDLIVQGAEPLFFLDYFATGSLNPDIATSVIEGIGEGCRQSGCSLIGGETAEMPGMYSGEDYDLAGFCVGIAEKSRIIDGSKVSEGDHIVALGSSGPHSNGYSLIRKVLEKSSPTNEQLNSLIEPTRIYVRSILSLLNTLPVHAISHITGGGLLENIPRVLPEHLAAKLDPASWTQPEIFQWLQNQGNITTSEMYRVLNCGVGMVVVISRESSNEAINHLNSCGENAWLIGEVVQFDGQQVVIK
;
A
#
# COMPACT_ATOMS: atom_id res chain seq x y z
N MET A 1 6.48 -16.69 48.87
CA MET A 1 6.60 -16.01 47.58
C MET A 1 5.50 -16.57 46.68
N SER A 2 4.67 -15.75 46.07
CA SER A 2 3.71 -16.21 45.07
C SER A 2 4.49 -16.78 43.86
N SER A 3 3.97 -17.85 43.22
CA SER A 3 4.57 -18.37 41.98
C SER A 3 4.44 -17.29 40.88
N LEU A 4 5.52 -17.06 40.11
CA LEU A 4 5.50 -16.19 38.94
C LEU A 4 4.57 -16.81 37.89
N THR A 5 3.78 -15.93 37.25
CA THR A 5 2.90 -16.31 36.14
C THR A 5 3.36 -15.62 34.85
N TYR A 6 2.90 -16.08 33.69
CA TYR A 6 3.21 -15.43 32.41
C TYR A 6 2.63 -14.03 32.34
N LYS A 7 1.50 -13.77 33.02
CA LYS A 7 0.91 -12.45 33.18
C LYS A 7 1.79 -11.51 33.98
N ASP A 8 2.51 -12.00 35.00
CA ASP A 8 3.46 -11.19 35.76
C ASP A 8 4.69 -10.80 34.93
N SER A 9 4.97 -11.52 33.84
CA SER A 9 6.01 -11.16 32.86
C SER A 9 5.53 -10.25 31.72
N GLY A 10 4.25 -9.82 31.76
CA GLY A 10 3.70 -8.83 30.82
C GLY A 10 2.92 -9.43 29.65
N VAL A 11 2.67 -10.76 29.60
CA VAL A 11 1.91 -11.42 28.53
C VAL A 11 0.60 -11.97 29.06
N ASP A 12 -0.54 -11.54 28.51
CA ASP A 12 -1.88 -11.96 28.93
C ASP A 12 -2.56 -12.87 27.88
N ILE A 13 -2.42 -14.19 28.03
CA ILE A 13 -3.03 -15.19 27.16
C ILE A 13 -4.56 -15.01 27.04
N THR A 14 -5.23 -14.53 28.09
CA THR A 14 -6.69 -14.33 28.08
C THR A 14 -7.08 -13.23 27.12
N LYS A 15 -6.33 -12.13 27.09
CA LYS A 15 -6.52 -11.03 26.12
C LYS A 15 -6.29 -11.50 24.69
N GLY A 16 -5.23 -12.29 24.45
CA GLY A 16 -4.97 -12.89 23.15
C GLY A 16 -6.13 -13.76 22.65
N ASN A 17 -6.64 -14.66 23.50
CA ASN A 17 -7.79 -15.49 23.16
C ASN A 17 -9.05 -14.67 22.88
N GLN A 18 -9.31 -13.61 23.65
CA GLN A 18 -10.42 -12.69 23.40
C GLN A 18 -10.30 -11.99 22.06
N LEU A 19 -9.10 -11.52 21.69
CA LEU A 19 -8.84 -10.93 20.39
C LEU A 19 -9.15 -11.91 19.26
N ILE A 20 -8.67 -13.16 19.34
CA ILE A 20 -8.92 -14.18 18.31
C ILE A 20 -10.42 -14.35 18.06
N GLU A 21 -11.25 -14.43 19.11
CA GLU A 21 -12.70 -14.57 18.94
C GLU A 21 -13.34 -13.35 18.26
N ARG A 22 -12.83 -12.13 18.54
CA ARG A 22 -13.31 -10.90 17.90
C ARG A 22 -12.95 -10.80 16.42
N ILE A 23 -11.75 -11.26 16.02
CA ILE A 23 -11.26 -11.12 14.65
C ILE A 23 -11.72 -12.23 13.69
N LYS A 24 -12.16 -13.39 14.20
CA LYS A 24 -12.71 -14.48 13.37
C LYS A 24 -13.81 -14.03 12.40
N PRO A 25 -14.86 -13.27 12.81
CA PRO A 25 -15.88 -12.80 11.90
C PRO A 25 -15.35 -11.78 10.88
N ILE A 26 -14.36 -10.96 11.25
CA ILE A 26 -13.71 -10.00 10.35
C ILE A 26 -13.01 -10.77 9.22
N ALA A 27 -12.13 -11.71 9.57
CA ALA A 27 -11.44 -12.54 8.60
C ALA A 27 -12.43 -13.30 7.70
N LYS A 28 -13.45 -13.94 8.28
CA LYS A 28 -14.49 -14.66 7.53
C LYS A 28 -15.21 -13.79 6.51
N SER A 29 -15.42 -12.50 6.81
CA SER A 29 -16.07 -11.56 5.90
C SER A 29 -15.26 -11.26 4.62
N THR A 30 -13.97 -11.59 4.60
CA THR A 30 -13.07 -11.40 3.46
C THR A 30 -12.94 -12.65 2.58
N PHE A 31 -13.52 -13.79 2.99
CA PHE A 31 -13.30 -15.06 2.33
C PHE A 31 -13.83 -15.05 0.90
N ARG A 32 -13.01 -15.59 0.01
CA ARG A 32 -13.28 -15.83 -1.40
C ARG A 32 -13.15 -17.31 -1.72
N PRO A 33 -13.60 -17.77 -2.90
CA PRO A 33 -13.29 -19.13 -3.36
C PRO A 33 -11.79 -19.43 -3.32
N GLY A 34 -11.42 -20.63 -2.87
CA GLY A 34 -10.03 -21.04 -2.64
C GLY A 34 -9.61 -21.07 -1.16
N VAL A 35 -10.28 -20.37 -0.27
CA VAL A 35 -10.02 -20.49 1.18
C VAL A 35 -10.53 -21.84 1.68
N LEU A 36 -9.61 -22.70 2.19
CA LEU A 36 -9.94 -24.05 2.66
C LEU A 36 -10.10 -24.15 4.18
N ALA A 37 -9.53 -23.20 4.94
CA ALA A 37 -9.62 -23.19 6.40
C ALA A 37 -9.68 -21.73 6.92
N GLY A 38 -10.37 -21.54 8.04
CA GLY A 38 -10.39 -20.28 8.78
C GLY A 38 -9.25 -20.14 9.79
N LEU A 39 -9.29 -19.03 10.57
CA LEU A 39 -8.33 -18.77 11.65
C LEU A 39 -8.37 -19.83 12.74
N GLY A 40 -7.22 -20.17 13.31
CA GLY A 40 -7.07 -21.06 14.46
C GLY A 40 -6.25 -22.34 14.20
N GLY A 41 -5.78 -22.56 12.97
CA GLY A 41 -4.81 -23.60 12.63
C GLY A 41 -3.36 -23.09 12.69
N PHE A 42 -2.38 -23.98 12.56
CA PHE A 42 -0.96 -23.61 12.49
C PHE A 42 -0.58 -22.92 11.16
N GLY A 43 -1.38 -23.09 10.12
CA GLY A 43 -1.15 -22.49 8.81
C GLY A 43 -2.45 -22.29 8.07
N ALA A 44 -2.43 -21.38 7.10
CA ALA A 44 -3.53 -21.10 6.23
C ALA A 44 -3.42 -21.92 4.93
N MET A 45 -4.56 -22.35 4.39
CA MET A 45 -4.62 -23.14 3.17
C MET A 45 -5.46 -22.41 2.12
N PHE A 46 -4.90 -22.29 0.92
CA PHE A 46 -5.57 -21.67 -0.21
C PHE A 46 -5.41 -22.53 -1.45
N GLU A 47 -6.51 -22.85 -2.11
CA GLU A 47 -6.52 -23.63 -3.34
C GLU A 47 -6.21 -22.73 -4.53
N ILE A 48 -5.23 -23.15 -5.36
CA ILE A 48 -4.84 -22.39 -6.56
C ILE A 48 -5.95 -22.54 -7.62
N PRO A 49 -6.49 -21.44 -8.20
CA PRO A 49 -7.56 -21.49 -9.20
C PRO A 49 -7.03 -21.90 -10.60
N LEU A 50 -6.74 -23.18 -10.80
CA LEU A 50 -6.19 -23.74 -12.04
C LEU A 50 -7.17 -23.71 -13.21
N ASP A 51 -8.44 -23.50 -12.97
CA ASP A 51 -9.46 -23.25 -13.99
C ASP A 51 -9.27 -21.88 -14.67
N LYS A 52 -8.77 -20.89 -13.92
CA LYS A 52 -8.52 -19.52 -14.39
C LYS A 52 -7.12 -19.32 -14.96
N TYR A 53 -6.11 -20.00 -14.41
CA TYR A 53 -4.70 -19.83 -14.77
C TYR A 53 -4.12 -21.14 -15.33
N LYS A 54 -3.58 -21.09 -16.56
CA LYS A 54 -2.98 -22.27 -17.24
C LYS A 54 -1.53 -22.50 -16.80
N ASN A 55 -0.77 -21.44 -16.71
CA ASN A 55 0.63 -21.45 -16.24
C ASN A 55 0.78 -20.43 -15.09
N PRO A 56 0.24 -20.74 -13.90
CA PRO A 56 0.23 -19.82 -12.79
C PRO A 56 1.63 -19.55 -12.26
N VAL A 57 1.90 -18.28 -11.92
CA VAL A 57 3.05 -17.84 -11.17
C VAL A 57 2.54 -17.15 -9.90
N LEU A 58 3.05 -17.56 -8.74
CA LEU A 58 2.79 -16.89 -7.47
C LEU A 58 3.73 -15.69 -7.34
N ILE A 59 3.16 -14.57 -6.92
CA ILE A 59 3.87 -13.34 -6.64
C ILE A 59 3.57 -12.99 -5.19
N SER A 60 4.60 -12.70 -4.40
CA SER A 60 4.45 -12.37 -2.99
C SER A 60 5.16 -11.08 -2.66
N GLY A 61 4.61 -10.32 -1.73
CA GLY A 61 5.19 -9.11 -1.19
C GLY A 61 4.96 -9.02 0.31
N THR A 62 5.85 -8.31 0.99
CA THR A 62 5.71 -7.96 2.40
C THR A 62 6.03 -6.50 2.57
N ASP A 63 5.26 -5.83 3.40
CA ASP A 63 5.47 -4.42 3.74
C ASP A 63 4.89 -4.12 5.13
N GLY A 64 5.21 -2.95 5.66
CA GLY A 64 4.68 -2.40 6.89
C GLY A 64 3.97 -1.08 6.65
N VAL A 65 3.48 -0.47 7.73
CA VAL A 65 2.91 0.89 7.70
C VAL A 65 3.96 1.94 8.02
N GLY A 66 4.97 1.57 8.80
CA GLY A 66 6.02 2.48 9.22
C GLY A 66 5.53 3.54 10.21
N THR A 67 6.20 4.68 10.23
CA THR A 67 6.00 5.69 11.29
C THR A 67 4.70 6.49 11.17
N LYS A 68 3.83 6.22 10.19
CA LYS A 68 2.43 6.67 10.17
C LYS A 68 1.68 6.18 11.41
N LEU A 69 2.06 5.00 11.95
CA LEU A 69 1.52 4.46 13.21
C LEU A 69 1.59 5.48 14.36
N LYS A 70 2.67 6.26 14.45
CA LYS A 70 2.81 7.28 15.49
C LYS A 70 1.85 8.46 15.32
N VAL A 71 1.41 8.74 14.09
CA VAL A 71 0.35 9.73 13.83
C VAL A 71 -1.01 9.15 14.21
N ALA A 72 -1.26 7.87 13.91
CA ALA A 72 -2.47 7.17 14.34
C ALA A 72 -2.63 7.13 15.86
N GLU A 73 -1.55 6.81 16.58
CA GLU A 73 -1.50 6.85 18.05
C GLU A 73 -1.76 8.26 18.60
N MET A 74 -1.11 9.29 18.05
CA MET A 74 -1.30 10.70 18.43
C MET A 74 -2.76 11.15 18.29
N LEU A 75 -3.45 10.67 17.24
CA LEU A 75 -4.85 10.98 16.92
C LEU A 75 -5.84 10.01 17.58
N ASN A 76 -5.36 8.94 18.22
CA ASN A 76 -6.17 7.81 18.69
C ASN A 76 -7.11 7.27 17.58
N LYS A 77 -6.57 7.13 16.36
CA LYS A 77 -7.31 6.69 15.18
C LYS A 77 -6.63 5.48 14.57
N HIS A 78 -7.17 4.30 14.85
CA HIS A 78 -6.59 3.00 14.50
C HIS A 78 -7.38 2.23 13.44
N ASP A 79 -8.59 2.66 13.15
CA ASP A 79 -9.58 1.99 12.30
C ASP A 79 -9.21 1.95 10.80
N THR A 80 -8.37 2.86 10.34
CA THR A 80 -7.96 2.94 8.93
C THR A 80 -6.55 2.44 8.66
N ILE A 81 -5.73 2.29 9.71
CA ILE A 81 -4.30 1.97 9.55
C ILE A 81 -4.07 0.56 8.96
N GLY A 82 -5.02 -0.35 9.19
CA GLY A 82 -5.01 -1.68 8.58
C GLY A 82 -5.22 -1.65 7.07
N ILE A 83 -5.96 -0.66 6.55
CA ILE A 83 -6.11 -0.42 5.11
C ILE A 83 -4.76 -0.06 4.51
N ASP A 84 -3.97 0.80 5.19
CA ASP A 84 -2.62 1.15 4.76
C ASP A 84 -1.74 -0.09 4.62
N LEU A 85 -1.76 -0.98 5.62
CA LEU A 85 -0.97 -2.21 5.59
C LEU A 85 -1.29 -3.09 4.38
N VAL A 86 -2.58 -3.31 4.13
CA VAL A 86 -3.01 -4.11 2.97
C VAL A 86 -2.65 -3.42 1.66
N ALA A 87 -2.91 -2.11 1.56
CA ALA A 87 -2.65 -1.32 0.36
C ALA A 87 -1.17 -1.37 -0.06
N MET A 88 -0.25 -1.21 0.90
CA MET A 88 1.18 -1.28 0.61
C MET A 88 1.58 -2.61 -0.01
N CYS A 89 1.06 -3.72 0.52
CA CYS A 89 1.35 -5.06 -0.01
C CYS A 89 0.66 -5.34 -1.35
N VAL A 90 -0.65 -5.09 -1.48
CA VAL A 90 -1.40 -5.49 -2.68
C VAL A 90 -1.11 -4.59 -3.89
N ASN A 91 -0.78 -3.31 -3.67
CA ASN A 91 -0.36 -2.41 -4.74
C ASN A 91 0.99 -2.84 -5.33
N ASP A 92 1.91 -3.37 -4.52
CA ASP A 92 3.19 -3.91 -5.00
C ASP A 92 3.02 -5.22 -5.80
N LEU A 93 1.97 -6.01 -5.52
CA LEU A 93 1.67 -7.19 -6.31
C LEU A 93 1.04 -6.83 -7.66
N ILE A 94 0.10 -5.88 -7.66
CA ILE A 94 -0.63 -5.53 -8.88
C ILE A 94 0.25 -4.87 -9.94
N VAL A 95 1.37 -4.22 -9.56
CA VAL A 95 2.30 -3.65 -10.54
C VAL A 95 2.93 -4.70 -11.47
N GLN A 96 2.96 -5.96 -11.04
CA GLN A 96 3.39 -7.10 -11.85
C GLN A 96 2.22 -7.82 -12.56
N GLY A 97 1.00 -7.29 -12.44
CA GLY A 97 -0.21 -7.86 -13.03
C GLY A 97 -0.81 -9.01 -12.21
N ALA A 98 -0.41 -9.16 -10.94
CA ALA A 98 -0.91 -10.23 -10.08
C ALA A 98 -2.25 -9.87 -9.43
N GLU A 99 -3.19 -10.82 -9.46
CA GLU A 99 -4.40 -10.79 -8.65
C GLU A 99 -4.06 -11.20 -7.22
N PRO A 100 -4.28 -10.35 -6.18
CA PRO A 100 -4.09 -10.76 -4.80
C PRO A 100 -5.05 -11.89 -4.41
N LEU A 101 -4.53 -12.95 -3.81
CA LEU A 101 -5.31 -14.11 -3.38
C LEU A 101 -5.62 -14.06 -1.89
N PHE A 102 -4.58 -13.93 -1.08
CA PHE A 102 -4.72 -13.91 0.38
C PHE A 102 -3.67 -13.03 1.04
N PHE A 103 -3.98 -12.67 2.28
CA PHE A 103 -3.20 -11.79 3.13
C PHE A 103 -2.98 -12.44 4.51
N LEU A 104 -1.81 -12.19 5.08
CA LEU A 104 -1.43 -12.53 6.45
C LEU A 104 -0.89 -11.26 7.11
N ASP A 105 -1.23 -11.05 8.39
CA ASP A 105 -0.71 -9.92 9.16
C ASP A 105 0.18 -10.38 10.33
N TYR A 106 1.04 -9.47 10.77
CA TYR A 106 1.78 -9.58 12.01
C TYR A 106 1.56 -8.31 12.83
N PHE A 107 0.91 -8.44 13.96
CA PHE A 107 0.67 -7.37 14.92
C PHE A 107 1.56 -7.58 16.13
N ALA A 108 2.53 -6.71 16.37
CA ALA A 108 3.45 -6.77 17.51
C ALA A 108 3.26 -5.55 18.41
N THR A 109 3.18 -5.78 19.73
CA THR A 109 2.95 -4.70 20.72
C THR A 109 3.69 -4.97 22.03
N GLY A 110 3.93 -3.93 22.82
CA GLY A 110 4.48 -4.09 24.16
C GLY A 110 3.48 -4.63 25.17
N SER A 111 2.22 -4.16 25.09
CA SER A 111 1.09 -4.64 25.90
C SER A 111 -0.17 -4.65 25.05
N LEU A 112 -0.83 -5.80 24.95
CA LEU A 112 -2.00 -5.97 24.10
C LEU A 112 -3.21 -5.22 24.65
N ASN A 113 -3.70 -4.26 23.84
CA ASN A 113 -5.02 -3.67 23.97
C ASN A 113 -5.95 -4.28 22.92
N PRO A 114 -6.91 -5.17 23.32
CA PRO A 114 -7.77 -5.85 22.38
C PRO A 114 -8.67 -4.93 21.55
N ASP A 115 -9.00 -3.74 22.04
CA ASP A 115 -9.87 -2.80 21.31
C ASP A 115 -9.08 -2.13 20.18
N ILE A 116 -7.85 -1.69 20.43
CA ILE A 116 -6.95 -1.16 19.40
C ILE A 116 -6.66 -2.23 18.36
N ALA A 117 -6.24 -3.43 18.80
CA ALA A 117 -5.91 -4.52 17.90
C ALA A 117 -7.12 -4.94 17.03
N THR A 118 -8.33 -4.99 17.61
CA THR A 118 -9.56 -5.26 16.84
C THR A 118 -9.78 -4.20 15.79
N SER A 119 -9.67 -2.91 16.14
CA SER A 119 -9.85 -1.79 15.21
C SER A 119 -8.85 -1.84 14.05
N VAL A 120 -7.58 -2.13 14.32
CA VAL A 120 -6.55 -2.32 13.28
C VAL A 120 -6.92 -3.47 12.34
N ILE A 121 -7.35 -4.62 12.89
CA ILE A 121 -7.69 -5.80 12.09
C ILE A 121 -9.00 -5.59 11.31
N GLU A 122 -9.94 -4.79 11.80
CA GLU A 122 -11.09 -4.32 11.02
C GLU A 122 -10.66 -3.54 9.77
N GLY A 123 -9.67 -2.64 9.92
CA GLY A 123 -9.03 -1.94 8.81
C GLY A 123 -8.34 -2.90 7.83
N ILE A 124 -7.63 -3.93 8.32
CA ILE A 124 -7.04 -4.98 7.46
C ILE A 124 -8.14 -5.72 6.69
N GLY A 125 -9.22 -6.12 7.37
CA GLY A 125 -10.38 -6.76 6.75
C GLY A 125 -11.00 -5.90 5.65
N GLU A 126 -11.11 -4.58 5.89
CA GLU A 126 -11.62 -3.63 4.88
C GLU A 126 -10.67 -3.53 3.67
N GLY A 127 -9.36 -3.39 3.89
CA GLY A 127 -8.36 -3.40 2.81
C GLY A 127 -8.41 -4.70 1.99
N CYS A 128 -8.58 -5.85 2.65
CA CYS A 128 -8.78 -7.14 1.98
C CYS A 128 -10.06 -7.16 1.13
N ARG A 129 -11.18 -6.63 1.62
CA ARG A 129 -12.42 -6.52 0.83
C ARG A 129 -12.26 -5.60 -0.38
N GLN A 130 -11.57 -4.47 -0.24
CA GLN A 130 -11.30 -3.53 -1.33
C GLN A 130 -10.43 -4.17 -2.42
N SER A 131 -9.38 -4.87 -2.04
CA SER A 131 -8.45 -5.55 -2.98
C SER A 131 -8.99 -6.88 -3.51
N GLY A 132 -10.02 -7.45 -2.88
CA GLY A 132 -10.59 -8.76 -3.25
C GLY A 132 -9.74 -9.95 -2.80
N CYS A 133 -8.80 -9.76 -1.87
CA CYS A 133 -8.05 -10.86 -1.23
C CYS A 133 -8.70 -11.30 0.09
N SER A 134 -8.30 -12.45 0.63
CA SER A 134 -8.81 -12.98 1.88
C SER A 134 -7.80 -12.86 3.01
N LEU A 135 -8.19 -12.32 4.16
CA LEU A 135 -7.42 -12.43 5.40
C LEU A 135 -7.58 -13.85 5.94
N ILE A 136 -6.55 -14.68 5.82
CA ILE A 136 -6.63 -16.12 6.13
C ILE A 136 -5.77 -16.54 7.32
N GLY A 137 -4.94 -15.67 7.85
CA GLY A 137 -4.07 -15.94 8.98
C GLY A 137 -3.33 -14.69 9.42
N GLY A 138 -2.51 -14.86 10.45
CA GLY A 138 -1.68 -13.80 11.01
C GLY A 138 -1.13 -14.22 12.35
N GLU A 139 -0.43 -13.30 13.01
CA GLU A 139 0.14 -13.46 14.33
C GLU A 139 -0.07 -12.22 15.17
N THR A 140 -0.37 -12.39 16.45
CA THR A 140 -0.41 -11.29 17.42
C THR A 140 0.60 -11.59 18.53
N ALA A 141 1.64 -10.75 18.65
CA ALA A 141 2.71 -10.93 19.61
C ALA A 141 2.73 -9.82 20.67
N GLU A 142 2.62 -10.21 21.94
CA GLU A 142 2.92 -9.35 23.09
C GLU A 142 4.40 -9.46 23.40
N MET A 143 5.15 -8.38 23.25
CA MET A 143 6.62 -8.35 23.43
C MET A 143 7.02 -7.22 24.42
N PRO A 144 6.76 -7.40 25.72
CA PRO A 144 7.12 -6.43 26.74
C PRO A 144 8.63 -6.19 26.76
N GLY A 145 9.02 -4.90 26.75
CA GLY A 145 10.42 -4.50 26.72
C GLY A 145 11.02 -4.30 25.30
N MET A 146 10.37 -4.82 24.25
CA MET A 146 10.70 -4.47 22.86
C MET A 146 9.91 -3.26 22.36
N TYR A 147 8.62 -3.21 22.68
CA TYR A 147 7.76 -2.05 22.44
C TYR A 147 7.37 -1.41 23.78
N SER A 148 7.10 -0.11 23.76
CA SER A 148 6.77 0.66 24.96
C SER A 148 5.24 0.72 25.15
N GLY A 149 4.74 0.22 26.27
CA GLY A 149 3.31 0.28 26.60
C GLY A 149 2.45 -0.38 25.51
N GLU A 150 1.48 0.34 24.98
CA GLU A 150 0.57 -0.08 23.91
C GLU A 150 1.08 0.26 22.49
N ASP A 151 2.31 0.77 22.36
CA ASP A 151 2.94 0.96 21.05
C ASP A 151 2.91 -0.35 20.28
N TYR A 152 2.66 -0.27 18.97
CA TYR A 152 2.58 -1.46 18.13
C TYR A 152 3.25 -1.25 16.77
N ASP A 153 3.60 -2.36 16.15
CA ASP A 153 4.10 -2.41 14.78
C ASP A 153 3.29 -3.42 13.95
N LEU A 154 3.25 -3.19 12.65
CA LEU A 154 2.48 -3.98 11.71
C LEU A 154 3.36 -4.42 10.54
N ALA A 155 3.28 -5.70 10.20
CA ALA A 155 3.79 -6.23 8.95
C ALA A 155 2.71 -7.05 8.25
N GLY A 156 2.65 -6.91 6.92
CA GLY A 156 1.73 -7.65 6.07
C GLY A 156 2.46 -8.54 5.07
N PHE A 157 1.86 -9.66 4.75
CA PHE A 157 2.27 -10.57 3.69
C PHE A 157 1.10 -10.80 2.75
N CYS A 158 1.29 -10.51 1.48
CA CYS A 158 0.30 -10.80 0.46
C CYS A 158 0.86 -11.80 -0.56
N VAL A 159 0.03 -12.74 -0.97
CA VAL A 159 0.31 -13.65 -2.07
C VAL A 159 -0.74 -13.45 -3.15
N GLY A 160 -0.28 -13.23 -4.35
CA GLY A 160 -1.09 -13.09 -5.56
C GLY A 160 -0.68 -14.10 -6.62
N ILE A 161 -1.41 -14.10 -7.72
CA ILE A 161 -1.23 -14.99 -8.85
C ILE A 161 -1.32 -14.24 -10.17
N ALA A 162 -0.46 -14.60 -11.11
CA ALA A 162 -0.55 -14.11 -12.48
C ALA A 162 -0.39 -15.28 -13.47
N GLU A 163 -0.98 -15.13 -14.65
CA GLU A 163 -0.63 -16.00 -15.79
C GLU A 163 0.77 -15.63 -16.27
N LYS A 164 1.68 -16.60 -16.40
CA LYS A 164 3.09 -16.39 -16.75
C LYS A 164 3.29 -15.48 -17.96
N SER A 165 2.46 -15.65 -19.00
CA SER A 165 2.53 -14.87 -20.25
C SER A 165 1.98 -13.43 -20.11
N ARG A 166 1.39 -13.07 -18.97
CA ARG A 166 0.78 -11.76 -18.69
C ARG A 166 1.52 -10.98 -17.60
N ILE A 167 2.65 -11.49 -17.11
CA ILE A 167 3.47 -10.77 -16.13
C ILE A 167 3.98 -9.46 -16.75
N ILE A 168 3.87 -8.39 -15.98
CA ILE A 168 4.34 -7.06 -16.34
C ILE A 168 5.73 -6.88 -15.70
N ASP A 169 6.76 -6.71 -16.53
CA ASP A 169 8.15 -6.62 -16.12
C ASP A 169 8.90 -5.40 -16.71
N GLY A 170 8.19 -4.52 -17.42
CA GLY A 170 8.77 -3.34 -18.07
C GLY A 170 9.47 -3.62 -19.40
N SER A 171 9.64 -4.88 -19.81
CA SER A 171 10.36 -5.25 -21.04
C SER A 171 9.72 -4.73 -22.34
N LYS A 172 8.45 -4.35 -22.29
CA LYS A 172 7.69 -3.80 -23.42
C LYS A 172 7.72 -2.29 -23.51
N VAL A 173 8.30 -1.62 -22.53
CA VAL A 173 8.38 -0.15 -22.52
C VAL A 173 9.27 0.33 -23.66
N SER A 174 8.79 1.32 -24.38
CA SER A 174 9.45 1.90 -25.55
C SER A 174 9.45 3.43 -25.48
N GLU A 175 10.41 4.05 -26.19
CA GLU A 175 10.41 5.50 -26.37
C GLU A 175 9.10 5.96 -27.01
N GLY A 176 8.53 7.05 -26.49
CA GLY A 176 7.25 7.60 -26.94
C GLY A 176 6.02 7.02 -26.25
N ASP A 177 6.19 5.99 -25.39
CA ASP A 177 5.11 5.53 -24.52
C ASP A 177 4.65 6.68 -23.60
N HIS A 178 3.36 6.73 -23.31
CA HIS A 178 2.79 7.69 -22.39
C HIS A 178 2.83 7.15 -20.96
N ILE A 179 3.02 8.06 -20.01
CA ILE A 179 2.96 7.80 -18.57
C ILE A 179 1.65 8.39 -18.06
N VAL A 180 0.74 7.53 -17.62
CA VAL A 180 -0.55 7.89 -17.03
C VAL A 180 -0.43 7.79 -15.51
N ALA A 181 -0.72 8.89 -14.80
CA ALA A 181 -0.75 8.92 -13.34
C ALA A 181 -2.13 8.58 -12.79
N LEU A 182 -2.17 7.99 -11.60
CA LEU A 182 -3.36 7.81 -10.77
C LEU A 182 -3.16 8.59 -9.47
N GLY A 183 -4.16 9.37 -9.08
CA GLY A 183 -4.13 10.21 -7.90
C GLY A 183 -3.99 9.41 -6.60
N SER A 184 -3.20 9.93 -5.66
CA SER A 184 -3.14 9.43 -4.29
C SER A 184 -4.25 10.03 -3.43
N SER A 185 -4.62 9.34 -2.34
CA SER A 185 -5.55 9.84 -1.31
C SER A 185 -4.89 10.84 -0.34
N GLY A 186 -3.56 10.90 -0.34
CA GLY A 186 -2.72 11.69 0.55
C GLY A 186 -1.28 11.17 0.50
N PRO A 187 -0.49 11.34 1.55
CA PRO A 187 0.90 10.84 1.60
C PRO A 187 1.01 9.30 1.56
N HIS A 188 -0.11 8.57 1.64
CA HIS A 188 -0.17 7.13 1.78
C HIS A 188 0.51 6.65 3.07
N SER A 189 1.53 5.77 2.99
CA SER A 189 2.27 5.28 4.16
C SER A 189 3.76 5.62 4.10
N ASN A 190 4.15 6.62 3.29
CA ASN A 190 5.55 6.96 3.06
C ASN A 190 5.89 8.39 3.48
N GLY A 191 7.16 8.62 3.84
CA GLY A 191 7.65 9.94 4.22
C GLY A 191 7.27 10.39 5.63
N TYR A 192 6.68 9.53 6.46
CA TYR A 192 6.15 9.91 7.79
C TYR A 192 7.22 10.30 8.80
N SER A 193 8.45 9.87 8.65
CA SER A 193 9.55 10.40 9.48
C SER A 193 9.78 11.90 9.24
N LEU A 194 9.71 12.35 7.98
CA LEU A 194 9.77 13.76 7.63
C LEU A 194 8.51 14.51 8.06
N ILE A 195 7.32 13.96 7.78
CA ILE A 195 6.02 14.52 8.17
C ILE A 195 5.98 14.77 9.68
N ARG A 196 6.38 13.80 10.51
CA ARG A 196 6.44 13.95 11.98
C ARG A 196 7.38 15.06 12.40
N LYS A 197 8.52 15.25 11.72
CA LYS A 197 9.41 16.38 12.01
C LYS A 197 8.79 17.74 11.67
N VAL A 198 7.94 17.80 10.66
CA VAL A 198 7.15 18.99 10.35
C VAL A 198 6.10 19.22 11.45
N LEU A 199 5.37 18.17 11.86
CA LEU A 199 4.37 18.24 12.93
C LEU A 199 4.95 18.73 14.27
N GLU A 200 6.17 18.32 14.63
CA GLU A 200 6.86 18.78 15.86
C GLU A 200 7.07 20.31 15.90
N LYS A 201 7.08 20.97 14.76
CA LYS A 201 7.42 22.39 14.60
C LYS A 201 6.26 23.26 14.11
N SER A 202 5.08 22.67 13.89
CA SER A 202 3.92 23.32 13.31
C SER A 202 2.68 23.14 14.18
N SER A 203 1.62 23.86 13.86
CA SER A 203 0.31 23.74 14.51
C SER A 203 -0.72 23.37 13.42
N PRO A 204 -0.85 22.10 13.07
CA PRO A 204 -1.76 21.66 12.03
C PRO A 204 -3.22 21.81 12.45
N THR A 205 -4.09 22.10 11.50
CA THR A 205 -5.54 22.04 11.69
C THR A 205 -6.02 20.58 11.73
N ASN A 206 -7.24 20.34 12.23
CA ASN A 206 -7.86 19.02 12.21
C ASN A 206 -8.01 18.49 10.76
N GLU A 207 -8.26 19.34 9.78
CA GLU A 207 -8.35 19.00 8.37
C GLU A 207 -7.01 18.49 7.83
N GLN A 208 -5.91 19.17 8.15
CA GLN A 208 -4.55 18.75 7.80
C GLN A 208 -4.19 17.41 8.46
N LEU A 209 -4.52 17.24 9.76
CA LEU A 209 -4.31 15.97 10.45
C LEU A 209 -5.12 14.83 9.83
N ASN A 210 -6.37 15.07 9.45
CA ASN A 210 -7.20 14.09 8.75
C ASN A 210 -6.62 13.74 7.38
N SER A 211 -6.13 14.72 6.62
CA SER A 211 -5.47 14.47 5.33
C SER A 211 -4.18 13.66 5.47
N LEU A 212 -3.47 13.80 6.60
CA LEU A 212 -2.27 13.01 6.89
C LEU A 212 -2.58 11.57 7.30
N ILE A 213 -3.75 11.29 7.90
CA ILE A 213 -4.11 9.93 8.32
C ILE A 213 -5.01 9.21 7.29
N GLU A 214 -5.34 9.88 6.18
CA GLU A 214 -6.13 9.27 5.10
C GLU A 214 -5.47 7.96 4.66
N PRO A 215 -6.24 6.85 4.56
CA PRO A 215 -5.65 5.56 4.19
C PRO A 215 -5.10 5.55 2.76
N THR A 216 -4.06 4.77 2.57
CA THR A 216 -3.46 4.50 1.27
C THR A 216 -4.50 3.94 0.30
N ARG A 217 -4.58 4.53 -0.89
CA ARG A 217 -5.51 4.08 -1.93
C ARG A 217 -5.12 2.69 -2.45
N ILE A 218 -6.11 1.82 -2.60
CA ILE A 218 -5.96 0.48 -3.19
C ILE A 218 -6.39 0.53 -4.66
N TYR A 219 -5.44 0.27 -5.58
CA TYR A 219 -5.65 0.36 -7.03
C TYR A 219 -5.98 -0.97 -7.69
N VAL A 220 -6.07 -2.05 -6.92
CA VAL A 220 -6.13 -3.44 -7.44
C VAL A 220 -7.26 -3.63 -8.45
N ARG A 221 -8.49 -3.21 -8.11
CA ARG A 221 -9.65 -3.46 -8.98
C ARG A 221 -9.60 -2.69 -10.29
N SER A 222 -9.23 -1.42 -10.24
CA SER A 222 -9.11 -0.56 -11.42
C SER A 222 -8.00 -1.01 -12.35
N ILE A 223 -6.84 -1.40 -11.79
CA ILE A 223 -5.71 -1.91 -12.57
C ILE A 223 -6.03 -3.28 -13.17
N LEU A 224 -6.58 -4.24 -12.41
CA LEU A 224 -6.99 -5.54 -12.97
C LEU A 224 -8.02 -5.37 -14.10
N SER A 225 -8.95 -4.42 -13.95
CA SER A 225 -9.90 -4.08 -15.01
C SER A 225 -9.20 -3.54 -16.25
N LEU A 226 -8.24 -2.62 -16.09
CA LEU A 226 -7.44 -2.08 -17.19
C LEU A 226 -6.66 -3.19 -17.92
N LEU A 227 -5.99 -4.07 -17.17
CA LEU A 227 -5.19 -5.18 -17.72
C LEU A 227 -5.99 -6.22 -18.53
N ASN A 228 -7.31 -6.27 -18.29
CA ASN A 228 -8.20 -7.11 -19.10
C ASN A 228 -8.65 -6.41 -20.39
N THR A 229 -8.43 -5.12 -20.52
CA THR A 229 -8.93 -4.29 -21.64
C THR A 229 -7.79 -3.84 -22.56
N LEU A 230 -6.67 -3.40 -22.00
CA LEU A 230 -5.57 -2.77 -22.72
C LEU A 230 -4.22 -3.41 -22.40
N PRO A 231 -3.29 -3.46 -23.36
CA PRO A 231 -1.91 -3.88 -23.10
C PRO A 231 -1.16 -2.77 -22.32
N VAL A 232 -0.79 -3.06 -21.09
CA VAL A 232 0.05 -2.19 -20.25
C VAL A 232 1.50 -2.66 -20.34
N HIS A 233 2.45 -1.71 -20.46
CA HIS A 233 3.86 -2.02 -20.61
C HIS A 233 4.61 -2.07 -19.29
N ALA A 234 4.27 -1.15 -18.35
CA ALA A 234 4.80 -1.13 -17.00
C ALA A 234 3.83 -0.43 -16.03
N ILE A 235 3.96 -0.72 -14.74
CA ILE A 235 3.24 -0.06 -13.66
C ILE A 235 4.22 0.18 -12.53
N SER A 236 4.18 1.38 -11.91
CA SER A 236 4.99 1.69 -10.73
C SER A 236 4.11 2.22 -9.60
N HIS A 237 4.21 1.60 -8.43
CA HIS A 237 3.64 2.10 -7.18
C HIS A 237 4.56 3.17 -6.60
N ILE A 238 4.02 4.36 -6.31
CA ILE A 238 4.82 5.49 -5.82
C ILE A 238 4.85 5.45 -4.29
N THR A 239 5.93 4.90 -3.76
CA THR A 239 6.19 4.68 -2.34
C THR A 239 7.37 5.53 -1.84
N GLY A 240 8.13 5.06 -0.85
CA GLY A 240 9.39 5.69 -0.42
C GLY A 240 10.37 5.82 -1.59
N GLY A 241 10.97 6.99 -1.73
CA GLY A 241 11.74 7.36 -2.92
C GLY A 241 10.97 8.21 -3.93
N GLY A 242 9.63 8.37 -3.73
CA GLY A 242 8.76 9.24 -4.54
C GLY A 242 8.80 8.92 -6.03
N LEU A 243 8.55 9.94 -6.86
CA LEU A 243 8.57 9.78 -8.32
C LEU A 243 9.98 9.44 -8.84
N LEU A 244 11.02 9.98 -8.19
CA LEU A 244 12.38 9.91 -8.70
C LEU A 244 13.01 8.52 -8.59
N GLU A 245 12.64 7.72 -7.58
CA GLU A 245 13.26 6.43 -7.32
C GLU A 245 12.35 5.23 -7.67
N ASN A 246 11.01 5.43 -7.77
CA ASN A 246 10.10 4.33 -8.09
C ASN A 246 9.86 4.15 -9.59
N ILE A 247 9.71 5.23 -10.36
CA ILE A 247 9.50 5.12 -11.81
C ILE A 247 10.66 4.41 -12.52
N PRO A 248 11.95 4.68 -12.20
CA PRO A 248 13.06 3.97 -12.83
C PRO A 248 13.06 2.46 -12.69
N ARG A 249 12.48 1.92 -11.62
CA ARG A 249 12.45 0.47 -11.35
C ARG A 249 11.75 -0.35 -12.43
N VAL A 250 10.88 0.31 -13.19
CA VAL A 250 10.03 -0.35 -14.21
C VAL A 250 10.40 0.07 -15.63
N LEU A 251 11.43 0.89 -15.80
CA LEU A 251 11.94 1.32 -17.10
C LEU A 251 13.21 0.57 -17.48
N PRO A 252 13.41 0.22 -18.75
CA PRO A 252 14.71 -0.21 -19.28
C PRO A 252 15.79 0.85 -19.03
N GLU A 253 17.05 0.43 -18.78
CA GLU A 253 18.17 1.31 -18.42
C GLU A 253 18.45 2.42 -19.44
N HIS A 254 18.15 2.21 -20.72
CA HIS A 254 18.37 3.17 -21.81
C HIS A 254 17.21 4.15 -22.01
N LEU A 255 16.17 4.06 -21.17
CA LEU A 255 14.99 4.90 -21.21
C LEU A 255 14.85 5.75 -19.92
N ALA A 256 14.14 6.83 -20.02
CA ALA A 256 13.86 7.77 -18.95
C ALA A 256 12.41 8.24 -18.99
N ALA A 257 11.88 8.70 -17.86
CA ALA A 257 10.59 9.36 -17.76
C ALA A 257 10.78 10.89 -17.80
N LYS A 258 10.04 11.55 -18.66
CA LYS A 258 9.90 13.00 -18.69
C LYS A 258 8.50 13.36 -18.22
N LEU A 259 8.40 14.00 -17.05
CA LEU A 259 7.14 14.36 -16.41
C LEU A 259 6.89 15.86 -16.52
N ASP A 260 5.63 16.22 -16.78
CA ASP A 260 5.17 17.60 -16.83
C ASP A 260 4.55 17.99 -15.47
N PRO A 261 5.21 18.83 -14.65
CA PRO A 261 4.68 19.26 -13.37
C PRO A 261 3.44 20.16 -13.48
N ALA A 262 3.15 20.72 -14.65
CA ALA A 262 1.93 21.52 -14.91
C ALA A 262 0.71 20.63 -15.17
N SER A 263 0.89 19.33 -15.39
CA SER A 263 -0.19 18.39 -15.70
C SER A 263 -1.09 18.07 -14.49
N TRP A 264 -0.66 18.38 -13.25
CA TRP A 264 -1.49 18.19 -12.05
C TRP A 264 -1.26 19.27 -11.00
N THR A 265 -2.28 19.47 -10.19
CA THR A 265 -2.17 20.29 -8.97
C THR A 265 -1.91 19.38 -7.78
N GLN A 266 -0.81 19.59 -7.07
CA GLN A 266 -0.53 18.85 -5.85
C GLN A 266 -1.61 19.15 -4.80
N PRO A 267 -2.15 18.14 -4.09
CA PRO A 267 -3.06 18.34 -2.98
C PRO A 267 -2.49 19.31 -1.93
N GLU A 268 -3.35 20.10 -1.30
CA GLU A 268 -2.97 21.16 -0.36
C GLU A 268 -2.07 20.67 0.78
N ILE A 269 -2.25 19.43 1.22
CA ILE A 269 -1.44 18.87 2.31
C ILE A 269 0.05 18.82 1.95
N PHE A 270 0.41 18.56 0.69
CA PHE A 270 1.82 18.55 0.26
C PHE A 270 2.39 19.95 0.21
N GLN A 271 1.61 20.95 -0.24
CA GLN A 271 2.01 22.35 -0.23
C GLN A 271 2.21 22.85 1.20
N TRP A 272 1.30 22.45 2.12
CA TRP A 272 1.42 22.77 3.54
C TRP A 272 2.70 22.16 4.14
N LEU A 273 2.97 20.86 3.91
CA LEU A 273 4.19 20.19 4.37
C LEU A 273 5.45 20.87 3.84
N GLN A 274 5.47 21.20 2.56
CA GLN A 274 6.59 21.89 1.90
C GLN A 274 6.89 23.23 2.57
N ASN A 275 5.85 24.04 2.77
CA ASN A 275 5.96 25.37 3.36
C ASN A 275 6.37 25.32 4.84
N GLN A 276 5.72 24.47 5.66
CA GLN A 276 6.03 24.36 7.08
C GLN A 276 7.40 23.76 7.35
N GLY A 277 7.80 22.78 6.54
CA GLY A 277 9.10 22.11 6.64
C GLY A 277 10.23 22.84 5.94
N ASN A 278 9.95 23.89 5.16
CA ASN A 278 10.89 24.53 4.22
C ASN A 278 11.61 23.48 3.36
N ILE A 279 10.84 22.53 2.82
CA ILE A 279 11.34 21.39 2.07
C ILE A 279 11.55 21.81 0.61
N THR A 280 12.69 21.48 0.02
CA THR A 280 12.93 21.79 -1.39
C THR A 280 12.02 20.96 -2.29
N THR A 281 11.67 21.47 -3.48
CA THR A 281 10.81 20.75 -4.42
C THR A 281 11.42 19.39 -4.83
N SER A 282 12.74 19.32 -5.00
CA SER A 282 13.44 18.07 -5.31
C SER A 282 13.30 17.05 -4.20
N GLU A 283 13.36 17.47 -2.93
CA GLU A 283 13.19 16.58 -1.79
C GLU A 283 11.74 16.14 -1.64
N MET A 284 10.76 17.02 -1.94
CA MET A 284 9.35 16.64 -2.01
C MET A 284 9.13 15.47 -2.98
N TYR A 285 9.64 15.57 -4.22
CA TYR A 285 9.53 14.52 -5.25
C TYR A 285 10.34 13.26 -4.95
N ARG A 286 11.33 13.35 -4.06
CA ARG A 286 12.16 12.21 -3.64
C ARG A 286 11.55 11.44 -2.48
N VAL A 287 10.86 12.12 -1.55
CA VAL A 287 10.38 11.50 -0.30
C VAL A 287 8.89 11.19 -0.34
N LEU A 288 8.10 12.04 -1.02
CA LEU A 288 6.64 11.99 -1.03
C LEU A 288 6.10 11.71 -2.45
N ASN A 289 4.90 11.17 -2.51
CA ASN A 289 4.21 10.90 -3.78
C ASN A 289 3.66 12.17 -4.46
N CYS A 290 3.58 13.29 -3.76
CA CYS A 290 3.11 14.59 -4.26
C CYS A 290 1.75 14.57 -4.99
N GLY A 291 0.87 13.65 -4.60
CA GLY A 291 -0.45 13.48 -5.19
C GLY A 291 -0.54 12.39 -6.28
N VAL A 292 0.57 11.71 -6.58
CA VAL A 292 0.64 10.62 -7.57
C VAL A 292 0.89 9.30 -6.84
N GLY A 293 -0.11 8.45 -6.72
CA GLY A 293 0.03 7.19 -5.99
C GLY A 293 0.50 6.01 -6.84
N MET A 294 0.22 6.03 -8.13
CA MET A 294 0.62 5.00 -9.08
C MET A 294 0.82 5.60 -10.47
N VAL A 295 1.69 5.02 -11.28
CA VAL A 295 1.79 5.36 -12.70
C VAL A 295 1.69 4.10 -13.56
N VAL A 296 1.09 4.25 -14.74
CA VAL A 296 0.93 3.22 -15.76
C VAL A 296 1.63 3.69 -17.03
N VAL A 297 2.52 2.87 -17.58
CA VAL A 297 3.19 3.11 -18.86
C VAL A 297 2.46 2.31 -19.93
N ILE A 298 2.03 2.98 -20.97
CA ILE A 298 1.20 2.41 -22.05
C ILE A 298 1.51 3.11 -23.38
N SER A 299 1.21 2.44 -24.51
CA SER A 299 1.40 3.07 -25.82
C SER A 299 0.66 4.41 -25.92
N ARG A 300 1.23 5.35 -26.67
CA ARG A 300 0.64 6.70 -26.90
C ARG A 300 -0.80 6.60 -27.42
N GLU A 301 -1.06 5.66 -28.32
CA GLU A 301 -2.37 5.46 -28.95
C GLU A 301 -3.44 5.01 -27.96
N SER A 302 -3.05 4.21 -26.97
CA SER A 302 -3.97 3.64 -25.97
C SER A 302 -4.15 4.53 -24.73
N SER A 303 -3.35 5.59 -24.57
CA SER A 303 -3.31 6.39 -23.33
C SER A 303 -4.63 7.06 -22.98
N ASN A 304 -5.32 7.65 -23.97
CA ASN A 304 -6.62 8.29 -23.73
C ASN A 304 -7.70 7.28 -23.33
N GLU A 305 -7.69 6.10 -23.94
CA GLU A 305 -8.61 5.02 -23.59
C GLU A 305 -8.33 4.51 -22.17
N ALA A 306 -7.06 4.35 -21.80
CA ALA A 306 -6.64 3.98 -20.45
C ALA A 306 -7.10 5.01 -19.39
N ILE A 307 -6.90 6.30 -19.65
CA ILE A 307 -7.34 7.38 -18.77
C ILE A 307 -8.87 7.33 -18.58
N ASN A 308 -9.62 7.22 -19.66
CA ASN A 308 -11.09 7.15 -19.61
C ASN A 308 -11.55 5.90 -18.86
N HIS A 309 -10.91 4.74 -19.10
CA HIS A 309 -11.22 3.50 -18.42
C HIS A 309 -10.98 3.63 -16.90
N LEU A 310 -9.80 4.09 -16.49
CA LEU A 310 -9.45 4.26 -15.07
C LEU A 310 -10.39 5.25 -14.38
N ASN A 311 -10.70 6.38 -15.01
CA ASN A 311 -11.66 7.35 -14.48
C ASN A 311 -13.07 6.77 -14.35
N SER A 312 -13.49 5.90 -15.27
CA SER A 312 -14.77 5.19 -15.15
C SER A 312 -14.80 4.17 -14.00
N CYS A 313 -13.64 3.68 -13.58
CA CYS A 313 -13.46 2.83 -12.39
C CYS A 313 -13.37 3.63 -11.07
N GLY A 314 -13.50 4.97 -11.12
CA GLY A 314 -13.46 5.83 -9.94
C GLY A 314 -12.05 6.29 -9.53
N GLU A 315 -11.06 6.13 -10.42
CA GLU A 315 -9.75 6.74 -10.23
C GLU A 315 -9.76 8.22 -10.64
N ASN A 316 -8.74 8.94 -10.23
CA ASN A 316 -8.37 10.23 -10.81
C ASN A 316 -7.12 10.00 -11.66
N ALA A 317 -7.30 9.77 -12.96
CA ALA A 317 -6.21 9.45 -13.88
C ALA A 317 -6.00 10.54 -14.91
N TRP A 318 -4.72 10.84 -15.24
CA TRP A 318 -4.33 11.84 -16.22
C TRP A 318 -3.00 11.50 -16.89
N LEU A 319 -2.71 12.13 -18.02
CA LEU A 319 -1.40 12.04 -18.65
C LEU A 319 -0.40 12.92 -17.87
N ILE A 320 0.63 12.31 -17.30
CA ILE A 320 1.67 13.03 -16.52
C ILE A 320 2.96 13.24 -17.32
N GLY A 321 3.19 12.46 -18.37
CA GLY A 321 4.41 12.56 -19.13
C GLY A 321 4.58 11.47 -20.18
N GLU A 322 5.80 11.32 -20.64
CA GLU A 322 6.19 10.37 -21.69
C GLU A 322 7.53 9.71 -21.39
N VAL A 323 7.74 8.55 -22.00
CA VAL A 323 9.04 7.83 -21.99
C VAL A 323 9.92 8.41 -23.09
N VAL A 324 11.15 8.74 -22.74
CA VAL A 324 12.16 9.33 -23.63
C VAL A 324 13.47 8.55 -23.56
N GLN A 325 14.41 8.83 -24.44
CA GLN A 325 15.77 8.31 -24.35
C GLN A 325 16.47 8.82 -23.07
N PHE A 326 17.26 7.97 -22.45
CA PHE A 326 18.07 8.34 -21.30
C PHE A 326 19.18 9.32 -21.72
N ASP A 327 19.27 10.46 -21.02
CA ASP A 327 20.26 11.52 -21.29
C ASP A 327 21.06 11.92 -20.04
N GLY A 328 21.15 11.00 -19.06
CA GLY A 328 21.89 11.21 -17.81
C GLY A 328 21.01 11.25 -16.56
N GLN A 329 19.69 11.36 -16.70
CA GLN A 329 18.74 11.27 -15.60
C GLN A 329 17.56 10.35 -15.98
N GLN A 330 17.22 9.40 -15.13
CA GLN A 330 16.10 8.45 -15.39
C GLN A 330 14.72 9.07 -15.19
N VAL A 331 14.60 10.14 -14.39
CA VAL A 331 13.37 10.92 -14.26
C VAL A 331 13.69 12.40 -14.35
N VAL A 332 13.04 13.07 -15.28
CA VAL A 332 13.15 14.52 -15.49
C VAL A 332 11.78 15.13 -15.28
N ILE A 333 11.67 16.08 -14.35
CA ILE A 333 10.42 16.82 -14.06
C ILE A 333 10.62 18.28 -14.52
N LYS A 334 10.02 18.62 -15.68
CA LYS A 334 10.19 19.94 -16.33
C LYS A 334 8.91 20.40 -16.99
#